data_b9d448712a142b242705183eada4f829
#
_entry.id   b9d448712a142b242705183eada4f829
#
_cell.length_a   1.000
_cell.length_b   1.000
_cell.length_c   1.000
_cell.angle_alpha   90.00
_cell.angle_beta   90.00
_cell.angle_gamma   90.00
#
_symmetry.space_group_name_H-M   'P 1'
#
loop_
_entity.id
_entity.type
_entity.pdbx_description
1 polymer ?
#
loop_
_entity_poly.entity_id
_entity_poly.type
_entity_poly.pdbx_seq_one_letter_code
_entity_poly.pdbx_strand_id
1 'polypeptide(L)'
;ALFSGAAGSGESEIRRYVIENDWLDAIIQLPNDVFYNTGISTYVWIIDKDKKPHRQGRVQLIDASHMNESRRKNIGSKRVDITEECRNVIVQAYGDFLNKEYNLGDRKAESKVFDNLKFGFNKVTIESPLKDEAGNIILKKKKPQADASLRDTEDIPLTEDIDVYFEREIKPFNQDSWIDKSKTKVGYEIPFTRLFYK
;
A
#
# COMPACT_ATOMS: atom_id res chain seq x y z
N ALA A 1 -2.09 -11.43 -0.21
CA ALA A 1 -1.83 -10.97 -1.56
C ALA A 1 -2.61 -9.73 -1.98
N LEU A 2 -3.81 -9.40 -1.39
CA LEU A 2 -4.54 -8.18 -1.78
C LEU A 2 -3.90 -6.85 -1.38
N PHE A 3 -2.87 -6.84 -0.53
CA PHE A 3 -2.20 -5.62 -0.07
C PHE A 3 -0.95 -5.25 -0.87
N SER A 4 -0.24 -6.23 -1.39
CA SER A 4 1.02 -6.08 -2.11
C SER A 4 1.01 -6.90 -3.40
N GLY A 5 1.97 -6.70 -4.26
CA GLY A 5 2.14 -7.36 -5.54
C GLY A 5 2.78 -6.42 -6.55
N ALA A 6 3.53 -6.98 -7.50
CA ALA A 6 4.26 -6.20 -8.50
C ALA A 6 3.32 -5.31 -9.34
N ALA A 7 3.78 -4.13 -9.73
CA ALA A 7 3.07 -3.25 -10.65
C ALA A 7 2.69 -3.99 -11.94
N GLY A 8 1.42 -3.93 -12.33
CA GLY A 8 0.85 -4.65 -13.47
C GLY A 8 0.51 -6.13 -13.19
N SER A 9 0.63 -6.61 -11.94
CA SER A 9 0.07 -7.91 -11.55
C SER A 9 -1.45 -7.83 -11.40
N GLY A 10 -2.13 -8.98 -11.44
CA GLY A 10 -3.59 -9.03 -11.27
C GLY A 10 -4.06 -8.41 -9.96
N GLU A 11 -3.33 -8.64 -8.86
CA GLU A 11 -3.65 -8.05 -7.55
C GLU A 11 -3.46 -6.52 -7.56
N SER A 12 -2.41 -6.01 -8.21
CA SER A 12 -2.18 -4.58 -8.36
C SER A 12 -3.28 -3.92 -9.20
N GLU A 13 -3.72 -4.57 -10.29
CA GLU A 13 -4.79 -4.06 -11.14
C GLU A 13 -6.17 -4.10 -10.44
N ILE A 14 -6.44 -5.08 -9.57
CA ILE A 14 -7.67 -5.09 -8.75
C ILE A 14 -7.66 -3.89 -7.79
N ARG A 15 -6.54 -3.63 -7.09
CA ARG A 15 -6.40 -2.46 -6.21
C ARG A 15 -6.56 -1.16 -6.97
N ARG A 16 -5.87 -1.04 -8.11
CA ARG A 16 -5.98 0.09 -9.02
C ARG A 16 -7.43 0.36 -9.37
N TYR A 17 -8.15 -0.67 -9.85
CA TYR A 17 -9.52 -0.54 -10.28
C TYR A 17 -10.45 -0.01 -9.19
N VAL A 18 -10.38 -0.56 -7.97
CA VAL A 18 -11.28 -0.12 -6.88
C VAL A 18 -10.88 1.24 -6.30
N ILE A 19 -9.60 1.61 -6.36
CA ILE A 19 -9.12 2.91 -5.84
C ILE A 19 -9.35 4.03 -6.87
N GLU A 20 -9.00 3.82 -8.15
CA GLU A 20 -9.19 4.83 -9.20
C GLU A 20 -10.67 5.14 -9.47
N ASN A 21 -11.56 4.14 -9.33
CA ASN A 21 -13.00 4.36 -9.38
C ASN A 21 -13.59 4.96 -8.10
N ASP A 22 -12.75 5.21 -7.10
CA ASP A 22 -13.15 5.72 -5.78
C ASP A 22 -14.18 4.83 -5.06
N TRP A 23 -14.07 3.50 -5.23
CA TRP A 23 -14.99 2.55 -4.61
C TRP A 23 -14.46 1.98 -3.29
N LEU A 24 -13.15 1.92 -3.09
CA LEU A 24 -12.58 1.48 -1.82
C LEU A 24 -12.82 2.54 -0.74
N ASP A 25 -13.75 2.27 0.17
CA ASP A 25 -14.13 3.20 1.23
C ASP A 25 -13.30 3.00 2.49
N ALA A 26 -13.17 1.76 2.96
CA ALA A 26 -12.34 1.43 4.12
C ALA A 26 -11.79 0.02 4.10
N ILE A 27 -10.71 -0.19 4.86
CA ILE A 27 -10.18 -1.50 5.23
C ILE A 27 -10.03 -1.55 6.74
N ILE A 28 -10.60 -2.57 7.36
CA ILE A 28 -10.57 -2.79 8.81
C ILE A 28 -9.80 -4.07 9.09
N GLN A 29 -8.67 -3.98 9.81
CA GLN A 29 -7.96 -5.13 10.33
C GLN A 29 -8.68 -5.65 11.57
N LEU A 30 -9.03 -6.92 11.55
CA LEU A 30 -9.63 -7.61 12.69
C LEU A 30 -8.53 -8.26 13.55
N PRO A 31 -8.84 -8.59 14.82
CA PRO A 31 -7.95 -9.37 15.68
C PRO A 31 -7.55 -10.70 15.06
N ASN A 32 -6.36 -11.18 15.41
CA ASN A 32 -5.97 -12.56 15.15
C ASN A 32 -6.85 -13.52 15.95
N ASP A 33 -6.86 -14.79 15.58
CA ASP A 33 -7.54 -15.87 16.30
C ASP A 33 -9.07 -15.66 16.50
N VAL A 34 -9.71 -14.81 15.68
CA VAL A 34 -11.15 -14.53 15.76
C VAL A 34 -11.99 -15.58 15.02
N PHE A 35 -11.38 -16.37 14.14
CA PHE A 35 -12.05 -17.40 13.34
C PHE A 35 -11.63 -18.82 13.74
N TYR A 36 -12.51 -19.81 13.48
CA TYR A 36 -12.31 -21.20 13.92
C TYR A 36 -11.12 -21.90 13.28
N ASN A 37 -10.80 -21.57 12.02
CA ASN A 37 -9.83 -22.32 11.21
C ASN A 37 -8.58 -21.51 10.84
N THR A 38 -8.42 -20.30 11.37
CA THR A 38 -7.26 -19.47 11.06
C THR A 38 -6.88 -18.58 12.24
N GLY A 39 -5.56 -18.52 12.51
CA GLY A 39 -4.98 -17.60 13.51
C GLY A 39 -4.33 -16.36 12.91
N ILE A 40 -4.46 -16.14 11.59
CA ILE A 40 -3.84 -15.00 10.92
C ILE A 40 -4.74 -13.77 10.97
N SER A 41 -4.15 -12.61 10.73
CA SER A 41 -4.87 -11.35 10.54
C SER A 41 -5.86 -11.45 9.38
N THR A 42 -7.07 -11.00 9.61
CA THR A 42 -8.13 -10.90 8.60
C THR A 42 -8.57 -9.46 8.45
N TYR A 43 -9.12 -9.14 7.29
CA TYR A 43 -9.46 -7.76 6.93
C TYR A 43 -10.85 -7.71 6.32
N VAL A 44 -11.64 -6.71 6.72
CA VAL A 44 -12.90 -6.36 6.10
C VAL A 44 -12.64 -5.23 5.11
N TRP A 45 -12.97 -5.46 3.84
CA TRP A 45 -12.95 -4.44 2.79
C TRP A 45 -14.35 -3.89 2.59
N ILE A 46 -14.51 -2.58 2.73
CA ILE A 46 -15.76 -1.87 2.51
C ILE A 46 -15.67 -1.21 1.14
N ILE A 47 -16.52 -1.67 0.23
CA ILE A 47 -16.64 -1.15 -1.13
C ILE A 47 -17.95 -0.39 -1.23
N ASP A 48 -17.87 0.90 -1.53
CA ASP A 48 -19.02 1.79 -1.70
C ASP A 48 -18.86 2.53 -3.03
N LYS A 49 -19.85 2.38 -3.91
CA LYS A 49 -19.87 3.05 -5.22
C LYS A 49 -20.47 4.46 -5.17
N ASP A 50 -21.06 4.82 -4.05
CA ASP A 50 -21.74 6.09 -3.85
C ASP A 50 -21.28 6.72 -2.52
N LYS A 51 -19.98 6.91 -2.37
CA LYS A 51 -19.37 7.49 -1.18
C LYS A 51 -19.96 8.86 -0.88
N LYS A 52 -20.21 9.12 0.40
CA LYS A 52 -20.60 10.45 0.87
C LYS A 52 -19.52 11.49 0.50
N PRO A 53 -19.90 12.76 0.23
CA PRO A 53 -18.96 13.79 -0.25
C PRO A 53 -17.67 13.94 0.57
N HIS A 54 -17.76 13.81 1.91
CA HIS A 54 -16.59 13.93 2.80
C HIS A 54 -15.65 12.72 2.75
N ARG A 55 -16.05 11.60 2.12
CA ARG A 55 -15.26 10.38 1.97
C ARG A 55 -14.69 10.20 0.55
N GLN A 56 -15.19 10.99 -0.42
CA GLN A 56 -14.74 10.89 -1.81
C GLN A 56 -13.26 11.20 -1.96
N GLY A 57 -12.59 10.47 -2.85
CA GLY A 57 -11.15 10.57 -3.11
C GLY A 57 -10.25 10.06 -1.98
N ARG A 58 -10.83 9.43 -0.93
CA ARG A 58 -10.10 8.99 0.25
C ARG A 58 -10.45 7.55 0.65
N VAL A 59 -9.50 6.90 1.33
CA VAL A 59 -9.65 5.56 1.92
C VAL A 59 -9.34 5.63 3.40
N GLN A 60 -10.20 5.04 4.22
CA GLN A 60 -9.97 4.89 5.65
C GLN A 60 -9.35 3.52 5.94
N LEU A 61 -8.26 3.48 6.69
CA LEU A 61 -7.69 2.27 7.25
C LEU A 61 -7.94 2.26 8.76
N ILE A 62 -8.39 1.12 9.29
CA ILE A 62 -8.65 0.96 10.73
C ILE A 62 -7.91 -0.28 11.22
N ASP A 63 -6.95 -0.07 12.13
CA ASP A 63 -6.36 -1.16 12.90
C ASP A 63 -7.21 -1.42 14.14
N ALA A 64 -7.98 -2.52 14.11
CA ALA A 64 -8.77 -2.99 15.24
C ALA A 64 -8.22 -4.31 15.81
N SER A 65 -6.94 -4.62 15.58
CA SER A 65 -6.30 -5.88 15.98
C SER A 65 -6.35 -6.14 17.50
N HIS A 66 -6.45 -5.06 18.29
CA HIS A 66 -6.56 -5.14 19.75
C HIS A 66 -8.01 -5.05 20.29
N MET A 67 -9.03 -4.92 19.41
CA MET A 67 -10.44 -4.85 19.80
C MET A 67 -11.04 -6.24 19.98
N ASN A 68 -10.61 -6.94 21.03
CA ASN A 68 -11.05 -8.30 21.33
C ASN A 68 -11.01 -8.61 22.82
N GLU A 69 -11.65 -9.72 23.20
CA GLU A 69 -11.57 -10.34 24.52
C GLU A 69 -11.15 -11.81 24.40
N SER A 70 -10.28 -12.25 25.30
CA SER A 70 -9.85 -13.63 25.36
C SER A 70 -10.98 -14.55 25.79
N ARG A 71 -11.12 -15.69 25.12
CA ARG A 71 -12.08 -16.73 25.46
C ARG A 71 -11.59 -17.58 26.63
N ARG A 72 -12.48 -17.98 27.49
CA ARG A 72 -12.20 -18.97 28.54
C ARG A 72 -11.91 -20.37 27.97
N LYS A 73 -12.57 -20.74 26.86
CA LYS A 73 -12.43 -22.02 26.18
C LYS A 73 -12.29 -21.77 24.66
N ASN A 74 -11.19 -22.27 24.11
CA ASN A 74 -10.92 -22.15 22.67
C ASN A 74 -11.80 -23.10 21.86
N ILE A 75 -12.08 -22.71 20.61
CA ILE A 75 -12.79 -23.53 19.62
C ILE A 75 -11.92 -23.56 18.36
N GLY A 76 -11.16 -24.63 18.15
CA GLY A 76 -10.15 -24.68 17.11
C GLY A 76 -9.11 -23.59 17.29
N SER A 77 -8.82 -22.82 16.24
CA SER A 77 -7.92 -21.67 16.29
C SER A 77 -8.54 -20.42 16.92
N LYS A 78 -9.85 -20.41 17.15
CA LYS A 78 -10.54 -19.24 17.73
C LYS A 78 -10.24 -19.13 19.22
N ARG A 79 -9.52 -18.08 19.61
CA ARG A 79 -9.08 -17.78 20.99
C ARG A 79 -9.67 -16.49 21.54
N VAL A 80 -10.20 -15.64 20.66
CA VAL A 80 -10.76 -14.34 21.03
C VAL A 80 -12.15 -14.14 20.44
N ASP A 81 -12.91 -13.24 21.06
CA ASP A 81 -14.19 -12.74 20.57
C ASP A 81 -14.13 -11.23 20.38
N ILE A 82 -14.80 -10.73 19.36
CA ILE A 82 -15.10 -9.30 19.21
C ILE A 82 -16.45 -9.08 19.90
N THR A 83 -16.41 -8.52 21.10
CA THR A 83 -17.61 -8.25 21.90
C THR A 83 -18.46 -7.14 21.26
N GLU A 84 -19.65 -6.91 21.80
CA GLU A 84 -20.52 -5.84 21.32
C GLU A 84 -19.87 -4.47 21.52
N GLU A 85 -19.24 -4.23 22.67
CA GLU A 85 -18.51 -3.00 22.97
C GLU A 85 -17.35 -2.79 21.98
N CYS A 86 -16.58 -3.84 21.68
CA CYS A 86 -15.51 -3.78 20.68
C CYS A 86 -16.06 -3.44 19.29
N ARG A 87 -17.18 -4.05 18.89
CA ARG A 87 -17.83 -3.74 17.60
C ARG A 87 -18.30 -2.29 17.56
N ASN A 88 -18.89 -1.78 18.63
CA ASN A 88 -19.37 -0.39 18.70
C ASN A 88 -18.22 0.60 18.51
N VAL A 89 -17.04 0.36 19.11
CA VAL A 89 -15.84 1.18 18.92
C VAL A 89 -15.36 1.13 17.47
N ILE A 90 -15.33 -0.05 16.85
CA ILE A 90 -14.93 -0.20 15.44
C ILE A 90 -15.91 0.55 14.52
N VAL A 91 -17.21 0.41 14.76
CA VAL A 91 -18.26 1.09 13.97
C VAL A 91 -18.18 2.61 14.17
N GLN A 92 -17.93 3.07 15.40
CA GLN A 92 -17.70 4.49 15.68
C GLN A 92 -16.48 5.02 14.91
N ALA A 93 -15.34 4.31 14.98
CA ALA A 93 -14.12 4.70 14.25
C ALA A 93 -14.38 4.81 12.73
N TYR A 94 -15.13 3.87 12.16
CA TYR A 94 -15.53 3.92 10.76
C TYR A 94 -16.46 5.12 10.47
N GLY A 95 -17.44 5.36 11.33
CA GLY A 95 -18.42 6.44 11.15
C GLY A 95 -17.83 7.83 11.29
N ASP A 96 -16.90 8.04 12.24
CA ASP A 96 -16.25 9.33 12.50
C ASP A 96 -15.36 9.78 11.33
N PHE A 97 -14.73 8.84 10.60
CA PHE A 97 -13.83 9.10 9.47
C PHE A 97 -12.69 10.10 9.81
N LEU A 98 -12.00 9.84 10.91
CA LEU A 98 -10.95 10.73 11.44
C LEU A 98 -9.63 9.96 11.63
N ASN A 99 -8.51 10.71 11.61
CA ASN A 99 -7.21 10.23 12.09
C ASN A 99 -7.22 10.28 13.63
N LYS A 100 -7.54 9.14 14.28
CA LYS A 100 -7.74 9.12 15.73
C LYS A 100 -7.57 7.70 16.31
N GLU A 101 -7.14 7.64 17.58
CA GLU A 101 -7.21 6.43 18.40
C GLU A 101 -8.54 6.38 19.17
N TYR A 102 -9.11 5.18 19.28
CA TYR A 102 -10.34 4.87 20.00
C TYR A 102 -10.03 3.84 21.07
N ASN A 103 -10.32 4.16 22.31
CA ASN A 103 -9.95 3.35 23.46
C ASN A 103 -11.18 2.70 24.12
N LEU A 104 -11.02 1.45 24.55
CA LEU A 104 -11.98 0.70 25.37
C LEU A 104 -11.21 -0.02 26.48
N GLY A 105 -11.06 0.65 27.64
CA GLY A 105 -10.15 0.21 28.69
C GLY A 105 -8.70 0.22 28.21
N ASP A 106 -8.05 -0.94 28.25
CA ASP A 106 -6.69 -1.18 27.77
C ASP A 106 -6.59 -1.53 26.27
N ARG A 107 -7.74 -1.69 25.61
CA ARG A 107 -7.86 -2.01 24.19
C ARG A 107 -7.96 -0.75 23.35
N LYS A 108 -7.38 -0.80 22.15
CA LYS A 108 -7.43 0.33 21.23
C LYS A 108 -7.70 -0.07 19.79
N ALA A 109 -8.34 0.82 19.03
CA ALA A 109 -8.33 0.84 17.58
C ALA A 109 -7.75 2.16 17.10
N GLU A 110 -7.04 2.13 15.99
CA GLU A 110 -6.49 3.33 15.36
C GLU A 110 -7.08 3.49 13.95
N SER A 111 -7.56 4.68 13.64
CA SER A 111 -8.09 5.05 12.33
C SER A 111 -7.18 6.07 11.66
N LYS A 112 -6.87 5.85 10.39
CA LYS A 112 -6.13 6.77 9.53
C LYS A 112 -6.83 6.90 8.19
N VAL A 113 -6.93 8.15 7.71
CA VAL A 113 -7.56 8.49 6.42
C VAL A 113 -6.48 8.98 5.46
N PHE A 114 -6.47 8.44 4.25
CA PHE A 114 -5.48 8.73 3.22
C PHE A 114 -6.17 9.12 1.91
N ASP A 115 -5.53 9.98 1.14
CA ASP A 115 -5.94 10.21 -0.24
C ASP A 115 -5.68 8.98 -1.11
N ASN A 116 -6.54 8.71 -2.10
CA ASN A 116 -6.42 7.57 -3.01
C ASN A 116 -5.04 7.48 -3.67
N LEU A 117 -4.45 8.62 -4.05
CA LEU A 117 -3.13 8.69 -4.70
C LEU A 117 -1.98 8.20 -3.82
N LYS A 118 -2.18 8.14 -2.48
CA LYS A 118 -1.17 7.63 -1.54
C LYS A 118 -0.80 6.17 -1.79
N PHE A 119 -1.70 5.41 -2.40
CA PHE A 119 -1.54 3.98 -2.63
C PHE A 119 -0.98 3.65 -4.02
N GLY A 120 -0.89 4.65 -4.89
CA GLY A 120 -0.40 4.48 -6.26
C GLY A 120 1.06 4.92 -6.42
N PHE A 121 1.76 4.22 -7.31
CA PHE A 121 3.14 4.55 -7.67
C PHE A 121 3.43 4.23 -9.14
N ASN A 122 4.41 4.91 -9.70
CA ASN A 122 5.01 4.59 -10.99
C ASN A 122 6.24 3.72 -10.74
N LYS A 123 6.21 2.46 -11.16
CA LYS A 123 7.41 1.63 -11.23
C LYS A 123 8.16 1.97 -12.50
N VAL A 124 9.28 2.67 -12.32
CA VAL A 124 10.16 3.05 -13.43
C VAL A 124 11.32 2.08 -13.57
N THR A 125 11.82 1.92 -14.79
CA THR A 125 13.06 1.16 -15.05
C THR A 125 14.19 2.16 -15.25
N ILE A 126 15.25 2.00 -14.46
CA ILE A 126 16.48 2.77 -14.53
C ILE A 126 17.49 1.96 -15.30
N GLU A 127 17.98 2.54 -16.40
CA GLU A 127 19.03 1.95 -17.23
C GLU A 127 20.34 2.68 -16.99
N SER A 128 21.45 1.95 -16.97
CA SER A 128 22.80 2.48 -16.91
C SER A 128 23.56 2.11 -18.19
N PRO A 129 24.50 2.94 -18.66
CA PRO A 129 25.23 2.65 -19.89
C PRO A 129 26.23 1.52 -19.71
N LEU A 130 26.33 0.67 -20.73
CA LEU A 130 27.42 -0.27 -20.86
C LEU A 130 28.73 0.50 -21.15
N LYS A 131 29.80 0.19 -20.41
CA LYS A 131 31.11 0.82 -20.53
C LYS A 131 32.15 -0.22 -21.02
N ASP A 132 33.12 0.25 -21.80
CA ASP A 132 34.29 -0.56 -22.17
C ASP A 132 35.30 -0.67 -21.03
N GLU A 133 36.40 -1.40 -21.22
CA GLU A 133 37.46 -1.60 -20.22
C GLU A 133 38.18 -0.28 -19.84
N ALA A 134 38.08 0.76 -20.69
CA ALA A 134 38.62 2.10 -20.43
C ALA A 134 37.60 3.02 -19.73
N GLY A 135 36.37 2.53 -19.46
CA GLY A 135 35.29 3.29 -18.82
C GLY A 135 34.47 4.18 -19.76
N ASN A 136 34.67 4.09 -21.08
CA ASN A 136 33.91 4.88 -22.04
C ASN A 136 32.55 4.23 -22.31
N ILE A 137 31.53 5.09 -22.50
CA ILE A 137 30.16 4.63 -22.80
C ILE A 137 30.09 4.05 -24.21
N ILE A 138 29.63 2.82 -24.33
CA ILE A 138 29.40 2.16 -25.62
C ILE A 138 28.11 2.68 -26.24
N LEU A 139 28.20 3.18 -27.46
CA LEU A 139 27.06 3.70 -28.22
C LEU A 139 26.57 2.68 -29.27
N LYS A 140 25.24 2.49 -29.32
CA LYS A 140 24.56 1.76 -30.40
C LYS A 140 23.58 2.69 -31.09
N LYS A 141 23.74 2.90 -32.42
CA LYS A 141 22.93 3.85 -33.21
C LYS A 141 22.89 5.26 -32.57
N LYS A 142 24.05 5.77 -32.13
CA LYS A 142 24.22 7.07 -31.46
C LYS A 142 23.51 7.25 -30.12
N LYS A 143 23.03 6.17 -29.49
CA LYS A 143 22.45 6.21 -28.15
C LYS A 143 23.26 5.31 -27.22
N PRO A 144 23.36 5.62 -25.92
CA PRO A 144 23.98 4.73 -24.95
C PRO A 144 23.36 3.34 -25.01
N GLN A 145 24.17 2.30 -25.02
CA GLN A 145 23.71 0.93 -24.89
C GLN A 145 23.49 0.64 -23.42
N ALA A 146 22.30 0.13 -23.06
CA ALA A 146 22.01 -0.26 -21.68
C ALA A 146 22.80 -1.49 -21.26
N ASP A 147 23.35 -1.46 -20.07
CA ASP A 147 23.89 -2.62 -19.37
C ASP A 147 22.77 -3.31 -18.58
N ALA A 148 22.36 -4.50 -19.05
CA ALA A 148 21.29 -5.25 -18.40
C ALA A 148 21.64 -5.72 -16.98
N SER A 149 22.92 -5.82 -16.63
CA SER A 149 23.39 -6.22 -15.30
C SER A 149 23.25 -5.11 -14.26
N LEU A 150 23.23 -3.85 -14.71
CA LEU A 150 23.09 -2.64 -13.90
C LEU A 150 21.67 -2.07 -13.92
N ARG A 151 20.73 -2.78 -14.57
CA ARG A 151 19.33 -2.35 -14.61
C ARG A 151 18.71 -2.42 -13.21
N ASP A 152 18.03 -1.34 -12.84
CA ASP A 152 17.33 -1.23 -11.57
C ASP A 152 15.89 -0.73 -11.76
N THR A 153 15.09 -0.76 -10.71
CA THR A 153 13.73 -0.23 -10.72
C THR A 153 13.45 0.58 -9.46
N GLU A 154 12.69 1.66 -9.62
CA GLU A 154 12.28 2.52 -8.51
C GLU A 154 10.77 2.70 -8.54
N ASP A 155 10.15 2.74 -7.33
CA ASP A 155 8.72 2.95 -7.15
C ASP A 155 8.48 4.41 -6.72
N ILE A 156 8.12 5.26 -7.69
CA ILE A 156 7.92 6.70 -7.49
C ILE A 156 6.44 6.96 -7.18
N PRO A 157 6.09 7.59 -6.04
CA PRO A 157 4.70 7.91 -5.70
C PRO A 157 3.98 8.66 -6.83
N LEU A 158 2.69 8.37 -7.07
CA LEU A 158 1.88 9.11 -8.07
C LEU A 158 1.73 10.61 -7.75
N THR A 159 2.03 11.00 -6.52
CA THR A 159 2.03 12.40 -6.07
C THR A 159 3.26 13.18 -6.48
N GLU A 160 4.28 12.50 -7.06
CA GLU A 160 5.53 13.13 -7.50
C GLU A 160 5.71 13.03 -9.01
N ASP A 161 6.33 14.07 -9.61
CA ASP A 161 6.74 14.03 -11.00
C ASP A 161 7.96 13.12 -11.16
N ILE A 162 7.92 12.22 -12.15
CA ILE A 162 8.95 11.21 -12.38
C ILE A 162 10.31 11.84 -12.69
N ASP A 163 10.34 12.88 -13.53
CA ASP A 163 11.60 13.49 -13.96
C ASP A 163 12.22 14.31 -12.80
N VAL A 164 11.39 14.99 -12.00
CA VAL A 164 11.84 15.74 -10.80
C VAL A 164 12.39 14.78 -9.76
N TYR A 165 11.69 13.67 -9.50
CA TYR A 165 12.16 12.64 -8.57
C TYR A 165 13.50 12.05 -9.03
N PHE A 166 13.61 11.72 -10.31
CA PHE A 166 14.81 11.14 -10.92
C PHE A 166 16.04 12.04 -10.73
N GLU A 167 15.91 13.34 -11.03
CA GLU A 167 17.02 14.29 -10.87
C GLU A 167 17.42 14.50 -9.42
N ARG A 168 16.47 14.43 -8.50
CA ARG A 168 16.71 14.62 -7.05
C ARG A 168 17.30 13.39 -6.37
N GLU A 169 16.74 12.21 -6.61
CA GLU A 169 17.02 11.01 -5.82
C GLU A 169 17.96 10.01 -6.53
N ILE A 170 18.01 9.99 -7.85
CA ILE A 170 18.74 8.96 -8.61
C ILE A 170 20.02 9.51 -9.25
N LYS A 171 19.91 10.64 -9.94
CA LYS A 171 21.03 11.27 -10.63
C LYS A 171 22.27 11.56 -9.77
N PRO A 172 22.16 11.98 -8.51
CA PRO A 172 23.33 12.21 -7.66
C PRO A 172 24.19 10.96 -7.44
N PHE A 173 23.56 9.76 -7.47
CA PHE A 173 24.24 8.49 -7.27
C PHE A 173 24.62 7.78 -8.57
N ASN A 174 23.93 8.07 -9.67
CA ASN A 174 24.17 7.47 -11.00
C ASN A 174 23.97 8.49 -12.10
N GLN A 175 24.98 9.32 -12.32
CA GLN A 175 24.92 10.46 -13.25
C GLN A 175 24.65 10.08 -14.72
N ASP A 176 25.12 8.90 -15.15
CA ASP A 176 24.99 8.43 -16.53
C ASP A 176 23.69 7.67 -16.80
N SER A 177 22.86 7.45 -15.75
CA SER A 177 21.61 6.69 -15.86
C SER A 177 20.50 7.49 -16.55
N TRP A 178 19.49 6.77 -17.03
CA TRP A 178 18.26 7.34 -17.58
C TRP A 178 17.06 6.44 -17.27
N ILE A 179 15.85 7.02 -17.30
CA ILE A 179 14.61 6.26 -17.20
C ILE A 179 14.17 5.76 -18.58
N ASP A 180 13.90 4.46 -18.69
CA ASP A 180 13.20 3.91 -19.85
C ASP A 180 11.67 4.07 -19.65
N LYS A 181 11.15 5.22 -20.11
CA LYS A 181 9.73 5.56 -19.98
C LYS A 181 8.80 4.52 -20.63
N SER A 182 9.28 3.76 -21.63
CA SER A 182 8.48 2.72 -22.29
C SER A 182 8.18 1.51 -21.40
N LYS A 183 8.95 1.34 -20.33
CA LYS A 183 8.81 0.25 -19.34
C LYS A 183 8.11 0.69 -18.05
N THR A 184 7.72 1.95 -17.93
CA THR A 184 7.00 2.45 -16.76
C THR A 184 5.66 1.76 -16.62
N LYS A 185 5.36 1.30 -15.40
CA LYS A 185 4.09 0.65 -15.04
C LYS A 185 3.49 1.33 -13.82
N VAL A 186 2.20 1.60 -13.86
CA VAL A 186 1.47 2.04 -12.68
C VAL A 186 1.20 0.83 -11.77
N GLY A 187 1.46 0.98 -10.49
CA GLY A 187 1.18 -0.01 -9.46
C GLY A 187 0.37 0.59 -8.32
N TYR A 188 -0.34 -0.26 -7.60
CA TYR A 188 -1.06 0.10 -6.39
C TYR A 188 -0.73 -0.87 -5.27
N GLU A 189 -0.33 -0.34 -4.11
CA GLU A 189 -0.03 -1.09 -2.90
C GLU A 189 -0.68 -0.44 -1.69
N ILE A 190 -1.21 -1.24 -0.78
CA ILE A 190 -1.73 -0.76 0.50
C ILE A 190 -0.82 -1.30 1.60
N PRO A 191 0.24 -0.55 1.98
CA PRO A 191 1.24 -1.02 2.95
C PRO A 191 0.69 -0.91 4.38
N PHE A 192 -0.41 -1.64 4.67
CA PHE A 192 -1.17 -1.54 5.92
C PHE A 192 -0.26 -1.61 7.15
N THR A 193 0.61 -2.62 7.23
CA THR A 193 1.53 -2.78 8.36
C THR A 193 2.47 -1.59 8.53
N ARG A 194 3.06 -1.07 7.44
CA ARG A 194 3.97 0.09 7.51
C ARG A 194 3.28 1.40 7.92
N LEU A 195 1.96 1.48 7.74
CA LEU A 195 1.19 2.68 8.09
C LEU A 195 0.81 2.72 9.58
N PHE A 196 0.72 1.57 10.26
CA PHE A 196 0.35 1.48 11.67
C PHE A 196 1.50 1.09 12.59
N TYR A 197 2.45 0.29 12.11
CA TYR A 197 3.59 -0.18 12.91
C TYR A 197 4.88 0.44 12.36
N LYS A 198 5.56 1.19 13.20
CA LYS A 198 6.87 1.78 12.92
C LYS A 198 7.98 0.91 13.48
#